data_beb683f6cbbbe423675e735304c4108a
#
_entry.id   beb683f6cbbbe423675e735304c4108a
#
_cell.length_a   1.000
_cell.length_b   1.000
_cell.length_c   1.000
_cell.angle_alpha   90.00
_cell.angle_beta   90.00
_cell.angle_gamma   90.00
#
_symmetry.space_group_name_H-M   'P 1'
#
loop_
_entity.id
_entity.type
_entity.pdbx_description
1 polymer ?
#
loop_
_entity_poly.entity_id
_entity_poly.type
_entity_poly.pdbx_seq_one_letter_code
_entity_poly.pdbx_strand_id
1 'polypeptide(L)'
;MLAFFLPVFLLSLMIGLPVFFGLLAAPGILLWLNEQPRDLALLYRNVYNGMDSFPLMAIPFFMLAGVLMNRGGITTRLVEFSQAIMGHFRGGLAHVNILSSMLFAGLSGSAVADTSAIGSMLIPAMVKNGYTRKFSAAITAASSVIGPIIPPSGIMIIYSYVMGESVAALFLAGIIPGVLVGLGLMLMTWVMAQRYDFPVATKRSTWSERGNASMKAFFPLMTPVIILGGILGGVFTPTEASAVAVAYSLVISLFVLKSMVIRDLPKVLTEAAMTSSVVLLLVGAAMAFKTVVSLSHTPEILAEWILTLSENPLILLFLINLLLFLVGMFLDAGPAIIILAPILGPIFINLGVHPVHFAIIMSVNLTVGLATPPMGLVLFVASSVSGERIESISKAILPFLAIEVVVIFMITYIPAVSLAIPRYFGFIIGG
;
A
#
# COMPACT_ATOMS: atom_id res chain seq x y z
N MET A 1 15.29 -3.65 30.63
CA MET A 1 14.35 -4.54 29.94
C MET A 1 14.27 -4.29 28.45
N LEU A 2 14.09 -3.06 28.01
CA LEU A 2 14.01 -2.68 26.61
C LEU A 2 15.19 -3.07 25.75
N ALA A 3 16.39 -3.09 26.28
CA ALA A 3 17.58 -3.51 25.55
C ALA A 3 17.46 -4.92 24.94
N PHE A 4 16.58 -5.78 25.46
CA PHE A 4 16.41 -7.16 24.99
C PHE A 4 15.20 -7.36 24.05
N PHE A 5 14.23 -6.47 24.06
CA PHE A 5 12.99 -6.64 23.29
C PHE A 5 13.21 -6.51 21.78
N LEU A 6 13.78 -5.41 21.35
CA LEU A 6 14.06 -5.17 19.94
C LEU A 6 15.11 -6.15 19.37
N PRO A 7 16.24 -6.43 20.06
CA PRO A 7 17.17 -7.48 19.66
C PRO A 7 16.55 -8.88 19.53
N VAL A 8 15.69 -9.31 20.47
CA VAL A 8 15.02 -10.63 20.41
C VAL A 8 14.07 -10.68 19.21
N PHE A 9 13.32 -9.62 18.98
CA PHE A 9 12.44 -9.52 17.82
C PHE A 9 13.23 -9.55 16.50
N LEU A 10 14.27 -8.73 16.36
CA LEU A 10 15.12 -8.72 15.17
C LEU A 10 15.82 -10.07 14.95
N LEU A 11 16.32 -10.70 16.03
CA LEU A 11 16.91 -12.03 15.94
C LEU A 11 15.90 -13.07 15.45
N SER A 12 14.65 -13.00 15.91
CA SER A 12 13.60 -13.90 15.46
C SER A 12 13.33 -13.77 13.95
N LEU A 13 13.37 -12.56 13.42
CA LEU A 13 13.24 -12.30 11.98
C LEU A 13 14.47 -12.80 11.22
N MET A 14 15.68 -12.60 11.74
CA MET A 14 16.93 -13.07 11.09
C MET A 14 17.00 -14.60 11.00
N ILE A 15 16.44 -15.31 11.97
CA ILE A 15 16.34 -16.78 11.97
C ILE A 15 15.27 -17.28 10.97
N GLY A 16 14.48 -16.35 10.40
CA GLY A 16 13.42 -16.68 9.43
C GLY A 16 12.08 -17.04 10.06
N LEU A 17 11.85 -16.71 11.32
CA LEU A 17 10.54 -16.88 11.95
C LEU A 17 9.52 -15.93 11.28
N PRO A 18 8.31 -16.40 10.98
CA PRO A 18 7.25 -15.51 10.50
C PRO A 18 7.00 -14.36 11.48
N VAL A 19 6.76 -13.17 10.97
CA VAL A 19 6.60 -11.93 11.77
C VAL A 19 5.62 -12.09 12.92
N PHE A 20 4.51 -12.81 12.70
CA PHE A 20 3.53 -13.13 13.72
C PHE A 20 4.14 -13.76 14.98
N PHE A 21 4.99 -14.78 14.79
CA PHE A 21 5.66 -15.44 15.93
C PHE A 21 6.69 -14.54 16.60
N GLY A 22 7.42 -13.74 15.82
CA GLY A 22 8.37 -12.76 16.36
C GLY A 22 7.70 -11.73 17.26
N LEU A 23 6.52 -11.21 16.83
CA LEU A 23 5.73 -10.26 17.61
C LEU A 23 5.20 -10.82 18.94
N LEU A 24 4.99 -12.14 19.04
CA LEU A 24 4.56 -12.79 20.27
C LEU A 24 5.72 -13.33 21.10
N ALA A 25 6.75 -13.88 20.46
CA ALA A 25 7.89 -14.47 21.15
C ALA A 25 8.70 -13.42 21.92
N ALA A 26 8.99 -12.27 21.30
CA ALA A 26 9.78 -11.24 21.96
C ALA A 26 9.12 -10.73 23.26
N PRO A 27 7.85 -10.27 23.27
CA PRO A 27 7.18 -9.91 24.51
C PRO A 27 6.94 -11.09 25.45
N GLY A 28 6.61 -12.29 24.92
CA GLY A 28 6.37 -13.48 25.72
C GLY A 28 7.61 -13.93 26.52
N ILE A 29 8.78 -13.96 25.89
CA ILE A 29 10.05 -14.29 26.54
C ILE A 29 10.38 -13.27 27.64
N LEU A 30 10.17 -11.98 27.38
CA LEU A 30 10.44 -10.94 28.38
C LEU A 30 9.53 -11.03 29.60
N LEU A 31 8.23 -11.25 29.39
CA LEU A 31 7.27 -11.42 30.49
C LEU A 31 7.56 -12.68 31.29
N TRP A 32 7.98 -13.75 30.62
CA TRP A 32 8.38 -14.99 31.29
C TRP A 32 9.66 -14.82 32.13
N LEU A 33 10.67 -14.15 31.58
CA LEU A 33 11.94 -13.87 32.30
C LEU A 33 11.76 -12.93 33.52
N ASN A 34 10.69 -12.12 33.51
CA ASN A 34 10.36 -11.19 34.59
C ASN A 34 9.39 -11.79 35.62
N GLU A 35 9.12 -13.10 35.54
CA GLU A 35 8.19 -13.79 36.44
C GLU A 35 6.78 -13.13 36.51
N GLN A 36 6.28 -12.67 35.37
CA GLN A 36 4.98 -11.98 35.25
C GLN A 36 3.94 -12.87 34.52
N PRO A 37 3.45 -13.97 35.13
CA PRO A 37 2.52 -14.90 34.45
C PRO A 37 1.14 -14.27 34.17
N ARG A 38 0.72 -13.27 34.96
CA ARG A 38 -0.54 -12.54 34.72
C ARG A 38 -0.47 -11.71 33.44
N ASP A 39 0.67 -11.10 33.17
CA ASP A 39 0.87 -10.29 31.98
C ASP A 39 1.03 -11.16 30.72
N LEU A 40 1.54 -12.39 30.88
CA LEU A 40 1.57 -13.37 29.81
C LEU A 40 0.14 -13.77 29.36
N ALA A 41 -0.77 -14.00 30.32
CA ALA A 41 -2.18 -14.26 30.01
C ALA A 41 -2.86 -13.05 29.34
N LEU A 42 -2.51 -11.82 29.75
CA LEU A 42 -2.95 -10.58 29.13
C LEU A 42 -2.48 -10.48 27.67
N LEU A 43 -1.24 -10.87 27.38
CA LEU A 43 -0.67 -10.90 26.04
C LEU A 43 -1.56 -11.72 25.10
N TYR A 44 -1.86 -12.95 25.45
CA TYR A 44 -2.71 -13.84 24.62
C TYR A 44 -4.13 -13.32 24.46
N ARG A 45 -4.71 -12.77 25.54
CA ARG A 45 -6.03 -12.13 25.48
C ARG A 45 -6.04 -10.94 24.53
N ASN A 46 -4.97 -10.16 24.47
CA ASN A 46 -4.85 -9.02 23.59
C ASN A 46 -4.71 -9.42 22.11
N VAL A 47 -4.18 -10.60 21.80
CA VAL A 47 -4.20 -11.15 20.42
C VAL A 47 -5.66 -11.32 19.96
N TYR A 48 -6.49 -11.96 20.76
CA TYR A 48 -7.90 -12.18 20.43
C TYR A 48 -8.68 -10.87 20.35
N ASN A 49 -8.59 -10.04 21.39
CA ASN A 49 -9.29 -8.76 21.45
C ASN A 49 -8.81 -7.80 20.34
N GLY A 50 -7.53 -7.92 19.93
CA GLY A 50 -6.97 -7.13 18.85
C GLY A 50 -7.54 -7.47 17.48
N MET A 51 -8.04 -8.70 17.29
CA MET A 51 -8.75 -9.09 16.05
C MET A 51 -10.25 -8.79 16.10
N ASP A 52 -10.85 -8.74 17.28
CA ASP A 52 -12.26 -8.50 17.48
C ASP A 52 -12.58 -6.99 17.47
N SER A 53 -12.58 -6.43 16.27
CA SER A 53 -12.83 -4.99 16.06
C SER A 53 -13.61 -4.73 14.79
N PHE A 54 -14.70 -3.94 14.93
CA PHE A 54 -15.56 -3.59 13.80
C PHE A 54 -14.81 -2.91 12.65
N PRO A 55 -13.91 -1.92 12.86
CA PRO A 55 -13.13 -1.32 11.78
C PRO A 55 -12.25 -2.31 11.01
N LEU A 56 -11.74 -3.36 11.67
CA LEU A 56 -10.90 -4.36 11.02
C LEU A 56 -11.66 -5.25 10.05
N MET A 57 -12.99 -5.37 10.17
CA MET A 57 -13.82 -6.09 9.21
C MET A 57 -13.75 -5.48 7.80
N ALA A 58 -13.37 -4.21 7.68
CA ALA A 58 -13.15 -3.58 6.39
C ALA A 58 -12.04 -4.27 5.57
N ILE A 59 -11.00 -4.82 6.24
CA ILE A 59 -9.87 -5.47 5.56
C ILE A 59 -10.32 -6.70 4.77
N PRO A 60 -10.97 -7.73 5.35
CA PRO A 60 -11.46 -8.88 4.61
C PRO A 60 -12.40 -8.50 3.46
N PHE A 61 -13.29 -7.54 3.68
CA PHE A 61 -14.22 -7.12 2.64
C PHE A 61 -13.53 -6.38 1.49
N PHE A 62 -12.61 -5.46 1.74
CA PHE A 62 -11.85 -4.81 0.65
C PHE A 62 -10.96 -5.83 -0.08
N MET A 63 -10.34 -6.77 0.62
CA MET A 63 -9.57 -7.84 -0.02
C MET A 63 -10.45 -8.72 -0.90
N LEU A 64 -11.63 -9.10 -0.42
CA LEU A 64 -12.60 -9.86 -1.21
C LEU A 64 -13.08 -9.06 -2.43
N ALA A 65 -13.39 -7.78 -2.27
CA ALA A 65 -13.75 -6.91 -3.39
C ALA A 65 -12.64 -6.85 -4.44
N GLY A 66 -11.37 -6.70 -4.01
CA GLY A 66 -10.21 -6.70 -4.90
C GLY A 66 -10.04 -8.01 -5.68
N VAL A 67 -10.18 -9.16 -5.02
CA VAL A 67 -10.12 -10.48 -5.68
C VAL A 67 -11.27 -10.65 -6.68
N LEU A 68 -12.51 -10.27 -6.28
CA LEU A 68 -13.69 -10.28 -7.16
C LEU A 68 -13.47 -9.43 -8.42
N MET A 69 -12.95 -8.23 -8.26
CA MET A 69 -12.70 -7.31 -9.35
C MET A 69 -11.61 -7.82 -10.29
N ASN A 70 -10.53 -8.37 -9.74
CA ASN A 70 -9.43 -8.91 -10.55
C ASN A 70 -9.91 -10.10 -11.39
N ARG A 71 -10.58 -11.09 -10.78
CA ARG A 71 -11.15 -12.24 -11.49
C ARG A 71 -12.32 -11.86 -12.37
N GLY A 72 -13.07 -10.82 -11.99
CA GLY A 72 -14.18 -10.25 -12.75
C GLY A 72 -13.77 -9.50 -14.03
N GLY A 73 -12.49 -9.53 -14.44
CA GLY A 73 -12.03 -8.90 -15.68
C GLY A 73 -12.06 -7.37 -15.67
N ILE A 74 -12.17 -6.76 -14.49
CA ILE A 74 -12.19 -5.31 -14.32
C ILE A 74 -10.83 -4.73 -14.69
N THR A 75 -9.73 -5.40 -14.30
CA THR A 75 -8.36 -5.01 -14.63
C THR A 75 -8.17 -4.83 -16.14
N THR A 76 -8.69 -5.77 -16.96
CA THR A 76 -8.63 -5.68 -18.43
C THR A 76 -9.30 -4.42 -18.95
N ARG A 77 -10.46 -4.05 -18.40
CA ARG A 77 -11.22 -2.85 -18.83
C ARG A 77 -10.49 -1.56 -18.49
N LEU A 78 -9.83 -1.50 -17.34
CA LEU A 78 -9.02 -0.35 -16.94
C LEU A 78 -7.78 -0.19 -17.82
N VAL A 79 -7.14 -1.30 -18.19
CA VAL A 79 -6.01 -1.29 -19.14
C VAL A 79 -6.46 -0.84 -20.53
N GLU A 80 -7.59 -1.35 -21.07
CA GLU A 80 -8.17 -0.91 -22.34
C GLU A 80 -8.48 0.59 -22.33
N PHE A 81 -9.05 1.10 -21.25
CA PHE A 81 -9.33 2.51 -21.05
C PHE A 81 -8.06 3.35 -21.01
N SER A 82 -7.07 2.95 -20.21
CA SER A 82 -5.79 3.63 -20.14
C SER A 82 -5.08 3.67 -21.49
N GLN A 83 -5.17 2.58 -22.26
CA GLN A 83 -4.60 2.49 -23.60
C GLN A 83 -5.31 3.43 -24.60
N ALA A 84 -6.63 3.55 -24.50
CA ALA A 84 -7.40 4.47 -25.36
C ALA A 84 -7.03 5.94 -25.11
N ILE A 85 -6.66 6.30 -23.86
CA ILE A 85 -6.28 7.67 -23.49
C ILE A 85 -4.80 7.93 -23.77
N MET A 86 -3.89 7.06 -23.31
CA MET A 86 -2.45 7.33 -23.27
C MET A 86 -1.62 6.53 -24.29
N GLY A 87 -2.21 5.51 -24.92
CA GLY A 87 -1.45 4.62 -25.82
C GLY A 87 -0.79 5.31 -27.01
N HIS A 88 -1.26 6.47 -27.40
CA HIS A 88 -0.74 7.22 -28.56
C HIS A 88 0.50 8.08 -28.25
N PHE A 89 0.89 8.24 -27.00
CA PHE A 89 2.10 8.98 -26.65
C PHE A 89 3.38 8.19 -26.96
N ARG A 90 4.50 8.89 -27.10
CA ARG A 90 5.83 8.24 -27.15
C ARG A 90 6.06 7.56 -25.79
N GLY A 91 6.41 6.28 -25.81
CA GLY A 91 6.40 5.50 -24.58
C GLY A 91 5.01 5.15 -24.05
N GLY A 92 3.99 5.15 -24.94
CA GLY A 92 2.57 5.06 -24.58
C GLY A 92 2.21 3.91 -23.68
N LEU A 93 2.72 2.69 -23.94
CA LEU A 93 2.43 1.54 -23.07
C LEU A 93 3.05 1.64 -21.67
N ALA A 94 4.12 2.39 -21.49
CA ALA A 94 4.65 2.65 -20.16
C ALA A 94 3.74 3.64 -19.39
N HIS A 95 3.23 4.67 -20.05
CA HIS A 95 2.20 5.57 -19.48
C HIS A 95 0.88 4.84 -19.19
N VAL A 96 0.49 3.91 -20.07
CA VAL A 96 -0.67 3.01 -19.85
C VAL A 96 -0.49 2.18 -18.60
N ASN A 97 0.72 1.65 -18.37
CA ASN A 97 1.04 0.86 -17.18
C ASN A 97 0.84 1.69 -15.91
N ILE A 98 1.42 2.89 -15.85
CA ILE A 98 1.29 3.79 -14.69
C ILE A 98 -0.18 4.20 -14.48
N LEU A 99 -0.89 4.63 -15.51
CA LEU A 99 -2.30 5.03 -15.40
C LEU A 99 -3.17 3.85 -14.95
N SER A 100 -2.93 2.66 -15.50
CA SER A 100 -3.66 1.45 -15.08
C SER A 100 -3.40 1.13 -13.61
N SER A 101 -2.17 1.26 -13.13
CA SER A 101 -1.83 1.09 -11.71
C SER A 101 -2.52 2.13 -10.83
N MET A 102 -2.57 3.41 -11.24
CA MET A 102 -3.30 4.45 -10.50
C MET A 102 -4.80 4.15 -10.39
N LEU A 103 -5.42 3.70 -11.48
CA LEU A 103 -6.85 3.38 -11.51
C LEU A 103 -7.16 2.08 -10.75
N PHE A 104 -6.26 1.10 -10.85
CA PHE A 104 -6.41 -0.18 -10.17
C PHE A 104 -6.09 -0.09 -8.67
N ALA A 105 -5.26 0.85 -8.25
CA ALA A 105 -4.95 1.13 -6.84
C ALA A 105 -6.23 1.33 -6.01
N GLY A 106 -7.19 2.10 -6.52
CA GLY A 106 -8.50 2.29 -5.89
C GLY A 106 -9.37 1.03 -5.76
N LEU A 107 -8.86 -0.14 -6.16
CA LEU A 107 -9.56 -1.41 -6.14
C LEU A 107 -8.83 -2.49 -5.33
N SER A 108 -7.50 -2.56 -5.45
CA SER A 108 -6.69 -3.65 -4.87
C SER A 108 -6.08 -3.30 -3.52
N GLY A 109 -5.61 -2.07 -3.34
CA GLY A 109 -4.90 -1.61 -2.15
C GLY A 109 -3.59 -2.35 -1.84
N SER A 110 -3.03 -3.11 -2.80
CA SER A 110 -1.86 -3.98 -2.61
C SER A 110 -0.87 -3.90 -3.77
N ALA A 111 0.36 -3.48 -3.50
CA ALA A 111 1.43 -3.39 -4.51
C ALA A 111 1.76 -4.76 -5.15
N VAL A 112 1.74 -5.84 -4.37
CA VAL A 112 1.98 -7.21 -4.84
C VAL A 112 0.88 -7.67 -5.79
N ALA A 113 -0.39 -7.42 -5.44
CA ALA A 113 -1.53 -7.76 -6.27
C ALA A 113 -1.52 -6.97 -7.59
N ASP A 114 -1.20 -5.68 -7.53
CA ASP A 114 -1.10 -4.80 -8.69
C ASP A 114 0.00 -5.25 -9.65
N THR A 115 1.20 -5.55 -9.12
CA THR A 115 2.32 -6.07 -9.92
C THR A 115 1.94 -7.37 -10.63
N SER A 116 1.26 -8.27 -9.94
CA SER A 116 0.83 -9.55 -10.52
C SER A 116 -0.25 -9.35 -11.59
N ALA A 117 -1.30 -8.61 -11.27
CA ALA A 117 -2.46 -8.43 -12.15
C ALA A 117 -2.12 -7.62 -13.40
N ILE A 118 -1.57 -6.41 -13.22
CA ILE A 118 -1.22 -5.52 -14.32
C ILE A 118 0.00 -6.06 -15.08
N GLY A 119 1.00 -6.57 -14.35
CA GLY A 119 2.22 -7.11 -14.93
C GLY A 119 1.98 -8.29 -15.85
N SER A 120 1.10 -9.23 -15.46
CA SER A 120 0.76 -10.39 -16.30
C SER A 120 0.16 -10.00 -17.66
N MET A 121 -0.51 -8.85 -17.74
CA MET A 121 -1.12 -8.33 -18.95
C MET A 121 -0.18 -7.42 -19.74
N LEU A 122 0.41 -6.43 -19.06
CA LEU A 122 1.15 -5.37 -19.73
C LEU A 122 2.61 -5.71 -20.03
N ILE A 123 3.29 -6.51 -19.21
CA ILE A 123 4.68 -6.89 -19.51
C ILE A 123 4.81 -7.64 -20.86
N PRO A 124 4.01 -8.70 -21.14
CA PRO A 124 4.04 -9.35 -22.45
C PRO A 124 3.63 -8.41 -23.60
N ALA A 125 2.63 -7.55 -23.37
CA ALA A 125 2.18 -6.58 -24.36
C ALA A 125 3.27 -5.54 -24.67
N MET A 126 3.97 -5.02 -23.68
CA MET A 126 5.08 -4.09 -23.86
C MET A 126 6.24 -4.75 -24.62
N VAL A 127 6.64 -5.97 -24.23
CA VAL A 127 7.71 -6.71 -24.91
C VAL A 127 7.37 -6.96 -26.38
N LYS A 128 6.14 -7.36 -26.69
CA LYS A 128 5.65 -7.54 -28.06
C LYS A 128 5.71 -6.24 -28.88
N ASN A 129 5.58 -5.09 -28.24
CA ASN A 129 5.65 -3.78 -28.87
C ASN A 129 7.06 -3.16 -28.84
N GLY A 130 8.11 -3.94 -28.55
CA GLY A 130 9.50 -3.52 -28.70
C GLY A 130 10.16 -2.95 -27.44
N TYR A 131 9.48 -2.98 -26.28
CA TYR A 131 10.14 -2.63 -25.00
C TYR A 131 11.00 -3.78 -24.49
N THR A 132 12.08 -3.46 -23.80
CA THR A 132 12.89 -4.49 -23.14
C THR A 132 12.11 -5.10 -21.97
N ARG A 133 12.25 -6.41 -21.76
CA ARG A 133 11.56 -7.11 -20.67
C ARG A 133 11.90 -6.52 -19.29
N LYS A 134 13.19 -6.21 -19.05
CA LYS A 134 13.66 -5.57 -17.81
C LYS A 134 13.00 -4.22 -17.55
N PHE A 135 12.83 -3.37 -18.59
CA PHE A 135 12.16 -2.08 -18.45
C PHE A 135 10.67 -2.25 -18.15
N SER A 136 10.00 -3.17 -18.87
CA SER A 136 8.58 -3.46 -18.66
C SER A 136 8.30 -3.97 -17.25
N ALA A 137 9.17 -4.84 -16.71
CA ALA A 137 9.08 -5.32 -15.33
C ALA A 137 9.37 -4.20 -14.33
N ALA A 138 10.37 -3.36 -14.57
CA ALA A 138 10.75 -2.27 -13.69
C ALA A 138 9.65 -1.20 -13.56
N ILE A 139 9.06 -0.75 -14.68
CA ILE A 139 7.99 0.24 -14.64
C ILE A 139 6.72 -0.31 -13.97
N THR A 140 6.40 -1.60 -14.18
CA THR A 140 5.29 -2.27 -13.52
C THR A 140 5.52 -2.33 -12.00
N ALA A 141 6.73 -2.70 -11.57
CA ALA A 141 7.09 -2.73 -10.16
C ALA A 141 7.00 -1.34 -9.52
N ALA A 142 7.56 -0.30 -10.17
CA ALA A 142 7.52 1.06 -9.68
C ALA A 142 6.08 1.60 -9.61
N SER A 143 5.26 1.40 -10.65
CA SER A 143 3.88 1.90 -10.64
C SER A 143 2.97 1.18 -9.64
N SER A 144 3.28 -0.07 -9.28
CA SER A 144 2.47 -0.85 -8.34
C SER A 144 2.55 -0.34 -6.90
N VAL A 145 3.58 0.43 -6.53
CA VAL A 145 3.67 1.04 -5.18
C VAL A 145 2.54 2.05 -4.92
N ILE A 146 1.89 2.55 -5.98
CA ILE A 146 0.73 3.44 -5.88
C ILE A 146 -0.47 2.72 -5.25
N GLY A 147 -0.57 1.39 -5.42
CA GLY A 147 -1.68 0.57 -4.95
C GLY A 147 -2.06 0.80 -3.49
N PRO A 148 -1.13 0.64 -2.55
CA PRO A 148 -1.41 0.88 -1.14
C PRO A 148 -1.53 2.36 -0.75
N ILE A 149 -1.22 3.32 -1.64
CA ILE A 149 -1.25 4.76 -1.33
C ILE A 149 -2.59 5.38 -1.71
N ILE A 150 -3.12 5.06 -2.90
CA ILE A 150 -4.45 5.55 -3.32
C ILE A 150 -5.55 4.74 -2.63
N PRO A 151 -6.56 5.40 -2.00
CA PRO A 151 -7.63 4.70 -1.32
C PRO A 151 -8.59 3.94 -2.27
N PRO A 152 -9.22 2.84 -1.77
CA PRO A 152 -9.09 2.28 -0.42
C PRO A 152 -7.79 1.49 -0.24
N SER A 153 -7.15 1.68 0.92
CA SER A 153 -5.84 1.13 1.22
C SER A 153 -5.87 0.28 2.49
N GLY A 154 -5.48 -1.00 2.37
CA GLY A 154 -5.41 -1.91 3.51
C GLY A 154 -4.44 -1.46 4.60
N ILE A 155 -3.28 -0.92 4.21
CA ILE A 155 -2.28 -0.43 5.18
C ILE A 155 -2.75 0.81 5.94
N MET A 156 -3.56 1.68 5.32
CA MET A 156 -4.15 2.83 6.01
C MET A 156 -5.21 2.41 7.03
N ILE A 157 -5.97 1.34 6.74
CA ILE A 157 -6.91 0.77 7.72
C ILE A 157 -6.15 0.18 8.91
N ILE A 158 -5.05 -0.54 8.65
CA ILE A 158 -4.19 -1.09 9.69
C ILE A 158 -3.62 0.06 10.55
N TYR A 159 -3.07 1.10 9.93
CA TYR A 159 -2.54 2.26 10.65
C TYR A 159 -3.63 2.93 11.50
N SER A 160 -4.80 3.18 10.91
CA SER A 160 -5.95 3.77 11.61
C SER A 160 -6.29 2.99 12.88
N TYR A 161 -6.38 1.68 12.77
CA TYR A 161 -6.71 0.83 13.90
C TYR A 161 -5.62 0.84 14.99
N VAL A 162 -4.36 0.72 14.60
CA VAL A 162 -3.23 0.66 15.53
C VAL A 162 -3.03 1.99 16.26
N MET A 163 -3.23 3.12 15.58
CA MET A 163 -2.97 4.45 16.12
C MET A 163 -4.24 5.17 16.62
N GLY A 164 -5.44 4.65 16.29
CA GLY A 164 -6.70 5.28 16.66
C GLY A 164 -7.11 6.46 15.77
N GLU A 165 -6.59 6.50 14.54
CA GLU A 165 -6.85 7.58 13.59
C GLU A 165 -8.08 7.30 12.71
N SER A 166 -8.66 8.35 12.13
CA SER A 166 -9.80 8.21 11.21
C SER A 166 -9.40 7.59 9.89
N VAL A 167 -10.02 6.44 9.52
CA VAL A 167 -9.83 5.79 8.21
C VAL A 167 -10.17 6.76 7.07
N ALA A 168 -11.27 7.53 7.21
CA ALA A 168 -11.70 8.49 6.21
C ALA A 168 -10.66 9.60 6.00
N ALA A 169 -10.10 10.13 7.09
CA ALA A 169 -9.03 11.14 7.02
C ALA A 169 -7.79 10.59 6.32
N LEU A 170 -7.39 9.35 6.62
CA LEU A 170 -6.23 8.70 5.99
C LEU A 170 -6.47 8.43 4.50
N PHE A 171 -7.66 7.97 4.12
CA PHE A 171 -8.02 7.77 2.72
C PHE A 171 -7.92 9.07 1.93
N LEU A 172 -8.48 10.16 2.46
CA LEU A 172 -8.37 11.48 1.81
C LEU A 172 -6.92 11.97 1.73
N ALA A 173 -6.13 11.74 2.77
CA ALA A 173 -4.74 12.13 2.82
C ALA A 173 -3.85 11.40 1.80
N GLY A 174 -4.22 10.19 1.37
CA GLY A 174 -3.48 9.39 0.40
C GLY A 174 -3.70 9.79 -1.06
N ILE A 175 -4.76 10.54 -1.39
CA ILE A 175 -5.13 10.86 -2.78
C ILE A 175 -4.03 11.68 -3.47
N ILE A 176 -3.68 12.84 -2.93
CA ILE A 176 -2.66 13.72 -3.54
C ILE A 176 -1.29 13.02 -3.60
N PRO A 177 -0.77 12.39 -2.52
CA PRO A 177 0.46 11.61 -2.57
C PRO A 177 0.48 10.56 -3.67
N GLY A 178 -0.55 9.74 -3.78
CA GLY A 178 -0.63 8.69 -4.79
C GLY A 178 -0.65 9.24 -6.22
N VAL A 179 -1.39 10.34 -6.45
CA VAL A 179 -1.40 11.03 -7.75
C VAL A 179 -0.02 11.63 -8.06
N LEU A 180 0.66 12.22 -7.07
CA LEU A 180 2.01 12.77 -7.26
C LEU A 180 3.04 11.70 -7.62
N VAL A 181 2.99 10.53 -6.99
CA VAL A 181 3.85 9.39 -7.38
C VAL A 181 3.57 9.00 -8.82
N GLY A 182 2.30 8.84 -9.21
CA GLY A 182 1.92 8.52 -10.59
C GLY A 182 2.39 9.55 -11.61
N LEU A 183 2.18 10.83 -11.32
CA LEU A 183 2.64 11.93 -12.20
C LEU A 183 4.17 11.99 -12.27
N GLY A 184 4.87 11.76 -11.16
CA GLY A 184 6.33 11.68 -11.13
C GLY A 184 6.85 10.56 -12.02
N LEU A 185 6.27 9.36 -11.92
CA LEU A 185 6.61 8.23 -12.79
C LEU A 185 6.30 8.50 -14.27
N MET A 186 5.18 9.17 -14.57
CA MET A 186 4.84 9.60 -15.94
C MET A 186 5.87 10.60 -16.48
N LEU A 187 6.28 11.57 -15.65
CA LEU A 187 7.31 12.53 -16.01
C LEU A 187 8.66 11.83 -16.30
N MET A 188 9.09 10.91 -15.43
CA MET A 188 10.32 10.13 -15.66
C MET A 188 10.21 9.29 -16.94
N THR A 189 9.07 8.64 -17.17
CA THR A 189 8.82 7.89 -18.41
C THR A 189 8.90 8.79 -19.64
N TRP A 190 8.35 10.00 -19.57
CA TRP A 190 8.43 10.98 -20.67
C TRP A 190 9.86 11.43 -20.94
N VAL A 191 10.66 11.71 -19.89
CA VAL A 191 12.09 12.05 -20.02
C VAL A 191 12.87 10.90 -20.65
N MET A 192 12.62 9.67 -20.19
CA MET A 192 13.27 8.48 -20.75
C MET A 192 12.88 8.24 -22.20
N ALA A 193 11.62 8.47 -22.56
CA ALA A 193 11.13 8.30 -23.91
C ALA A 193 11.75 9.29 -24.91
N GLN A 194 12.28 10.42 -24.44
CA GLN A 194 13.03 11.36 -25.29
C GLN A 194 14.50 10.93 -25.50
N ARG A 195 15.09 10.26 -24.50
CA ARG A 195 16.50 9.82 -24.56
C ARG A 195 16.68 8.45 -25.20
N TYR A 196 15.72 7.55 -24.99
CA TYR A 196 15.70 6.22 -25.56
C TYR A 196 14.66 6.15 -26.66
N ASP A 197 14.94 5.37 -27.71
CA ASP A 197 14.02 5.24 -28.83
C ASP A 197 12.84 4.32 -28.51
N PHE A 198 11.94 4.83 -27.67
CA PHE A 198 10.75 4.07 -27.26
C PHE A 198 9.76 3.96 -28.43
N PRO A 199 9.08 2.80 -28.55
CA PRO A 199 8.07 2.59 -29.55
C PRO A 199 6.96 3.66 -29.47
N VAL A 200 6.56 4.16 -30.61
CA VAL A 200 5.44 5.09 -30.74
C VAL A 200 4.28 4.34 -31.39
N ALA A 201 3.12 4.38 -30.77
CA ALA A 201 1.93 3.82 -31.40
C ALA A 201 1.58 4.63 -32.66
N THR A 202 1.43 3.92 -33.77
CA THR A 202 1.22 4.51 -35.08
C THR A 202 -0.15 5.16 -35.28
N LYS A 203 -1.13 4.87 -34.40
CA LYS A 203 -2.51 5.35 -34.55
C LYS A 203 -3.09 5.85 -33.23
N ARG A 204 -3.61 7.06 -33.24
CA ARG A 204 -4.46 7.58 -32.15
C ARG A 204 -5.79 6.88 -32.15
N SER A 205 -6.29 6.51 -30.96
CA SER A 205 -7.67 6.03 -30.79
C SER A 205 -8.66 7.10 -31.25
N THR A 206 -9.64 6.70 -32.00
CA THR A 206 -10.74 7.54 -32.44
C THR A 206 -11.62 7.96 -31.24
N TRP A 207 -12.40 9.03 -31.39
CA TRP A 207 -13.35 9.45 -30.34
C TRP A 207 -14.37 8.35 -30.01
N SER A 208 -14.79 7.57 -31.04
CA SER A 208 -15.69 6.43 -30.87
C SER A 208 -15.02 5.30 -30.02
N GLU A 209 -13.78 4.98 -30.33
CA GLU A 209 -13.01 3.98 -29.55
C GLU A 209 -12.79 4.42 -28.10
N ARG A 210 -12.48 5.71 -27.89
CA ARG A 210 -12.35 6.29 -26.53
C ARG A 210 -13.70 6.25 -25.80
N GLY A 211 -14.79 6.64 -26.44
CA GLY A 211 -16.13 6.56 -25.87
C GLY A 211 -16.51 5.14 -25.47
N ASN A 212 -16.25 4.16 -26.34
CA ASN A 212 -16.51 2.74 -26.05
C ASN A 212 -15.65 2.22 -24.89
N ALA A 213 -14.35 2.54 -24.85
CA ALA A 213 -13.47 2.18 -23.74
C ALA A 213 -13.92 2.82 -22.42
N SER A 214 -14.34 4.10 -22.44
CA SER A 214 -14.90 4.79 -21.27
C SER A 214 -16.19 4.15 -20.79
N MET A 215 -17.10 3.77 -21.68
CA MET A 215 -18.33 3.06 -21.33
C MET A 215 -18.04 1.70 -20.67
N LYS A 216 -17.08 0.95 -21.20
CA LYS A 216 -16.67 -0.34 -20.63
C LYS A 216 -15.99 -0.19 -19.27
N ALA A 217 -15.23 0.88 -19.05
CA ALA A 217 -14.55 1.20 -17.81
C ALA A 217 -15.46 1.91 -16.80
N PHE A 218 -16.65 2.34 -17.19
CA PHE A 218 -17.56 3.09 -16.32
C PHE A 218 -17.85 2.36 -15.00
N PHE A 219 -18.28 1.09 -15.10
CA PHE A 219 -18.58 0.32 -13.91
C PHE A 219 -17.35 0.08 -13.01
N PRO A 220 -16.18 -0.37 -13.54
CA PRO A 220 -14.94 -0.40 -12.76
C PRO A 220 -14.63 0.91 -12.04
N LEU A 221 -14.70 2.05 -12.72
CA LEU A 221 -14.36 3.35 -12.17
C LEU A 221 -15.38 3.86 -11.13
N MET A 222 -16.60 3.34 -11.14
CA MET A 222 -17.59 3.68 -10.12
C MET A 222 -17.28 3.11 -8.75
N THR A 223 -16.46 2.05 -8.65
CA THR A 223 -16.15 1.44 -7.35
C THR A 223 -15.48 2.41 -6.37
N PRO A 224 -14.34 3.05 -6.69
CA PRO A 224 -13.74 4.03 -5.78
C PRO A 224 -14.66 5.24 -5.55
N VAL A 225 -15.48 5.62 -6.54
CA VAL A 225 -16.44 6.72 -6.39
C VAL A 225 -17.54 6.36 -5.38
N ILE A 226 -18.07 5.14 -5.43
CA ILE A 226 -19.08 4.65 -4.47
C ILE A 226 -18.47 4.58 -3.07
N ILE A 227 -17.28 4.03 -2.92
CA ILE A 227 -16.60 3.87 -1.63
C ILE A 227 -16.32 5.25 -1.03
N LEU A 228 -15.55 6.08 -1.72
CA LEU A 228 -15.14 7.39 -1.21
C LEU A 228 -16.32 8.34 -1.11
N GLY A 229 -17.20 8.38 -2.12
CA GLY A 229 -18.39 9.22 -2.09
C GLY A 229 -19.35 8.87 -0.96
N GLY A 230 -19.54 7.58 -0.68
CA GLY A 230 -20.36 7.11 0.42
C GLY A 230 -19.78 7.44 1.81
N ILE A 231 -18.45 7.31 1.96
CA ILE A 231 -17.74 7.67 3.21
C ILE A 231 -17.77 9.20 3.40
N LEU A 232 -17.45 9.99 2.38
CA LEU A 232 -17.42 11.44 2.44
C LEU A 232 -18.80 12.06 2.61
N GLY A 233 -19.80 11.45 2.02
CA GLY A 233 -21.21 11.85 2.18
C GLY A 233 -21.80 11.47 3.54
N GLY A 234 -21.02 10.77 4.40
CA GLY A 234 -21.50 10.30 5.70
C GLY A 234 -22.58 9.21 5.63
N VAL A 235 -22.78 8.61 4.43
CA VAL A 235 -23.77 7.55 4.18
C VAL A 235 -23.27 6.20 4.71
N PHE A 236 -21.97 5.94 4.61
CA PHE A 236 -21.32 4.70 5.01
C PHE A 236 -20.12 4.95 5.91
N THR A 237 -19.97 4.09 6.90
CA THR A 237 -18.67 3.88 7.56
C THR A 237 -17.70 3.16 6.60
N PRO A 238 -16.38 3.20 6.83
CA PRO A 238 -15.43 2.45 6.01
C PRO A 238 -15.73 0.94 5.91
N THR A 239 -16.22 0.34 6.99
CA THR A 239 -16.61 -1.07 7.03
C THR A 239 -17.85 -1.34 6.14
N GLU A 240 -18.89 -0.51 6.26
CA GLU A 240 -20.08 -0.62 5.41
C GLU A 240 -19.74 -0.36 3.94
N ALA A 241 -18.90 0.63 3.64
CA ALA A 241 -18.42 0.91 2.30
C ALA A 241 -17.67 -0.29 1.69
N SER A 242 -16.90 -1.03 2.50
CA SER A 242 -16.22 -2.24 2.05
C SER A 242 -17.19 -3.37 1.70
N ALA A 243 -18.27 -3.56 2.48
CA ALA A 243 -19.33 -4.53 2.19
C ALA A 243 -20.11 -4.15 0.92
N VAL A 244 -20.40 -2.85 0.73
CA VAL A 244 -21.00 -2.32 -0.50
C VAL A 244 -20.10 -2.56 -1.72
N ALA A 245 -18.78 -2.39 -1.56
CA ALA A 245 -17.80 -2.68 -2.60
C ALA A 245 -17.82 -4.16 -3.02
N VAL A 246 -17.94 -5.10 -2.04
CA VAL A 246 -18.09 -6.53 -2.33
C VAL A 246 -19.37 -6.81 -3.11
N ALA A 247 -20.50 -6.29 -2.64
CA ALA A 247 -21.79 -6.49 -3.29
C ALA A 247 -21.78 -5.94 -4.72
N TYR A 248 -21.24 -4.71 -4.89
CA TYR A 248 -21.09 -4.07 -6.18
C TYR A 248 -20.21 -4.89 -7.14
N SER A 249 -19.02 -5.31 -6.67
CA SER A 249 -18.07 -6.10 -7.45
C SER A 249 -18.66 -7.44 -7.89
N LEU A 250 -19.42 -8.08 -7.00
CA LEU A 250 -20.11 -9.35 -7.28
C LEU A 250 -21.17 -9.15 -8.40
N VAL A 251 -22.03 -8.14 -8.25
CA VAL A 251 -23.09 -7.84 -9.23
C VAL A 251 -22.46 -7.51 -10.58
N ILE A 252 -21.43 -6.66 -10.62
CA ILE A 252 -20.79 -6.29 -11.87
C ILE A 252 -20.12 -7.48 -12.55
N SER A 253 -19.39 -8.30 -11.79
CA SER A 253 -18.65 -9.44 -12.35
C SER A 253 -19.57 -10.56 -12.87
N LEU A 254 -20.67 -10.85 -12.17
CA LEU A 254 -21.58 -11.94 -12.53
C LEU A 254 -22.61 -11.52 -13.58
N PHE A 255 -23.23 -10.35 -13.45
CA PHE A 255 -24.41 -9.98 -14.23
C PHE A 255 -24.12 -8.99 -15.34
N VAL A 256 -23.22 -8.03 -15.13
CA VAL A 256 -22.91 -6.98 -16.11
C VAL A 256 -21.81 -7.41 -17.06
N LEU A 257 -20.64 -7.77 -16.52
CA LEU A 257 -19.49 -8.19 -17.32
C LEU A 257 -19.56 -9.67 -17.71
N LYS A 258 -20.30 -10.48 -16.96
CA LYS A 258 -20.46 -11.93 -17.18
C LYS A 258 -19.11 -12.64 -17.34
N SER A 259 -18.10 -12.15 -16.65
CA SER A 259 -16.72 -12.61 -16.70
C SER A 259 -16.41 -13.70 -15.67
N MET A 260 -17.33 -13.90 -14.72
CA MET A 260 -17.24 -14.88 -13.65
C MET A 260 -18.57 -15.65 -13.54
N VAL A 261 -18.51 -16.90 -13.09
CA VAL A 261 -19.69 -17.71 -12.80
C VAL A 261 -19.78 -18.03 -11.30
N ILE A 262 -20.97 -18.33 -10.81
CA ILE A 262 -21.20 -18.63 -9.37
C ILE A 262 -20.29 -19.78 -8.87
N ARG A 263 -19.92 -20.70 -9.75
CA ARG A 263 -19.02 -21.82 -9.44
C ARG A 263 -17.60 -21.35 -9.06
N ASP A 264 -17.19 -20.14 -9.44
CA ASP A 264 -15.87 -19.57 -9.12
C ASP A 264 -15.83 -18.98 -7.70
N LEU A 265 -17.00 -18.67 -7.10
CA LEU A 265 -17.10 -18.02 -5.79
C LEU A 265 -16.36 -18.75 -4.67
N PRO A 266 -16.43 -20.08 -4.51
CA PRO A 266 -15.70 -20.76 -3.44
C PRO A 266 -14.19 -20.50 -3.53
N LYS A 267 -13.63 -20.47 -4.75
CA LYS A 267 -12.21 -20.21 -4.97
C LYS A 267 -11.83 -18.77 -4.64
N VAL A 268 -12.68 -17.81 -5.02
CA VAL A 268 -12.51 -16.38 -4.69
C VAL A 268 -12.57 -16.17 -3.17
N LEU A 269 -13.54 -16.77 -2.51
CA LEU A 269 -13.72 -16.69 -1.05
C LEU A 269 -12.52 -17.30 -0.32
N THR A 270 -12.02 -18.44 -0.76
CA THR A 270 -10.84 -19.09 -0.17
C THR A 270 -9.59 -18.21 -0.31
N GLU A 271 -9.36 -17.64 -1.49
CA GLU A 271 -8.23 -16.75 -1.76
C GLU A 271 -8.28 -15.50 -0.87
N ALA A 272 -9.44 -14.84 -0.81
CA ALA A 272 -9.64 -13.67 0.03
C ALA A 272 -9.53 -14.00 1.53
N ALA A 273 -10.11 -15.14 1.97
CA ALA A 273 -10.05 -15.57 3.36
C ALA A 273 -8.60 -15.88 3.80
N MET A 274 -7.83 -16.58 2.99
CA MET A 274 -6.43 -16.89 3.31
C MET A 274 -5.60 -15.62 3.47
N THR A 275 -5.72 -14.67 2.53
CA THR A 275 -4.97 -13.42 2.60
C THR A 275 -5.41 -12.56 3.79
N SER A 276 -6.71 -12.46 4.04
CA SER A 276 -7.26 -11.71 5.17
C SER A 276 -6.86 -12.31 6.52
N SER A 277 -6.83 -13.64 6.64
CA SER A 277 -6.45 -14.33 7.87
C SER A 277 -5.02 -14.00 8.29
N VAL A 278 -4.09 -13.95 7.35
CA VAL A 278 -2.69 -13.58 7.62
C VAL A 278 -2.62 -12.16 8.17
N VAL A 279 -3.33 -11.20 7.55
CA VAL A 279 -3.34 -9.81 8.00
C VAL A 279 -3.97 -9.68 9.39
N LEU A 280 -5.12 -10.31 9.62
CA LEU A 280 -5.80 -10.23 10.93
C LEU A 280 -4.98 -10.87 12.05
N LEU A 281 -4.31 -11.99 11.81
CA LEU A 281 -3.38 -12.60 12.77
C LEU A 281 -2.23 -11.66 13.11
N LEU A 282 -1.64 -11.01 12.11
CA LEU A 282 -0.59 -10.02 12.33
C LEU A 282 -1.09 -8.83 13.16
N VAL A 283 -2.29 -8.33 12.87
CA VAL A 283 -2.89 -7.23 13.67
C VAL A 283 -3.14 -7.66 15.11
N GLY A 284 -3.65 -8.88 15.34
CA GLY A 284 -3.82 -9.41 16.68
C GLY A 284 -2.50 -9.49 17.46
N ALA A 285 -1.46 -10.05 16.86
CA ALA A 285 -0.12 -10.10 17.46
C ALA A 285 0.45 -8.70 17.74
N ALA A 286 0.16 -7.75 16.84
CA ALA A 286 0.58 -6.36 17.00
C ALA A 286 -0.07 -5.65 18.19
N MET A 287 -1.33 -5.92 18.45
CA MET A 287 -2.01 -5.33 19.60
C MET A 287 -1.45 -5.89 20.93
N ALA A 288 -1.08 -7.17 20.95
CA ALA A 288 -0.34 -7.74 22.07
C ALA A 288 1.04 -7.07 22.22
N PHE A 289 1.77 -6.92 21.11
CA PHE A 289 3.06 -6.25 21.06
C PHE A 289 2.98 -4.78 21.52
N LYS A 290 2.02 -4.01 20.98
CA LYS A 290 1.77 -2.61 21.37
C LYS A 290 1.58 -2.47 22.88
N THR A 291 0.85 -3.37 23.51
CA THR A 291 0.64 -3.37 24.96
C THR A 291 1.96 -3.47 25.73
N VAL A 292 2.84 -4.39 25.34
CA VAL A 292 4.15 -4.57 25.99
C VAL A 292 5.09 -3.39 25.71
N VAL A 293 5.08 -2.87 24.48
CA VAL A 293 5.83 -1.65 24.11
C VAL A 293 5.42 -0.47 24.99
N SER A 294 4.11 -0.30 25.21
CA SER A 294 3.59 0.77 26.05
C SER A 294 3.97 0.57 27.53
N LEU A 295 3.80 -0.64 28.07
CA LEU A 295 4.17 -0.97 29.46
C LEU A 295 5.67 -0.84 29.73
N SER A 296 6.50 -1.00 28.73
CA SER A 296 7.95 -0.91 28.85
C SER A 296 8.52 0.50 28.68
N HIS A 297 7.66 1.52 28.48
CA HIS A 297 8.06 2.89 28.19
C HIS A 297 9.05 3.03 27.02
N THR A 298 8.92 2.12 26.03
CA THR A 298 9.79 2.09 24.84
C THR A 298 9.76 3.38 24.04
N PRO A 299 8.58 3.97 23.74
CA PRO A 299 8.51 5.22 22.98
C PRO A 299 9.27 6.35 23.64
N GLU A 300 9.17 6.49 24.98
CA GLU A 300 9.81 7.54 25.76
C GLU A 300 11.34 7.43 25.70
N ILE A 301 11.88 6.21 25.93
CA ILE A 301 13.32 5.98 25.91
C ILE A 301 13.90 6.18 24.50
N LEU A 302 13.16 5.74 23.46
CA LEU A 302 13.57 5.98 22.09
C LEU A 302 13.46 7.46 21.70
N ALA A 303 12.45 8.19 22.22
CA ALA A 303 12.34 9.62 22.02
C ALA A 303 13.54 10.36 22.59
N GLU A 304 13.94 10.07 23.83
CA GLU A 304 15.14 10.64 24.44
C GLU A 304 16.39 10.34 23.60
N TRP A 305 16.55 9.09 23.15
CA TRP A 305 17.69 8.72 22.29
C TRP A 305 17.66 9.45 20.93
N ILE A 306 16.49 9.54 20.27
CA ILE A 306 16.33 10.24 18.99
C ILE A 306 16.65 11.74 19.16
N LEU A 307 16.23 12.35 20.27
CA LEU A 307 16.52 13.75 20.56
C LEU A 307 18.02 14.01 20.80
N THR A 308 18.79 12.99 21.21
CA THR A 308 20.25 13.10 21.25
C THR A 308 20.90 13.22 19.87
N LEU A 309 20.23 12.71 18.83
CA LEU A 309 20.73 12.79 17.44
C LEU A 309 20.55 14.20 16.86
N SER A 310 19.39 14.81 17.12
CA SER A 310 19.09 16.18 16.70
C SER A 310 17.85 16.73 17.42
N GLU A 311 17.87 18.01 17.75
CA GLU A 311 16.69 18.76 18.22
C GLU A 311 15.87 19.32 17.03
N ASN A 312 16.40 19.29 15.82
CA ASN A 312 15.73 19.83 14.65
C ASN A 312 14.76 18.79 14.04
N PRO A 313 13.43 19.08 14.06
CA PRO A 313 12.42 18.17 13.52
C PRO A 313 12.63 17.81 12.04
N LEU A 314 13.20 18.71 11.24
CA LEU A 314 13.46 18.45 9.81
C LEU A 314 14.56 17.39 9.61
N ILE A 315 15.59 17.40 10.46
CA ILE A 315 16.65 16.38 10.42
C ILE A 315 16.07 15.04 10.88
N LEU A 316 15.23 15.03 11.91
CA LEU A 316 14.58 13.83 12.39
C LEU A 316 13.63 13.24 11.35
N LEU A 317 12.90 14.09 10.61
CA LEU A 317 12.07 13.64 9.48
C LEU A 317 12.92 13.06 8.32
N PHE A 318 14.11 13.58 8.09
CA PHE A 318 15.04 12.96 7.13
C PHE A 318 15.48 11.57 7.58
N LEU A 319 15.90 11.44 8.84
CA LEU A 319 16.37 10.18 9.40
C LEU A 319 15.27 9.12 9.41
N ILE A 320 14.04 9.50 9.76
CA ILE A 320 12.92 8.57 9.75
C ILE A 320 12.56 8.11 8.33
N ASN A 321 12.62 9.00 7.32
CA ASN A 321 12.44 8.59 5.94
C ASN A 321 13.47 7.52 5.53
N LEU A 322 14.74 7.73 5.88
CA LEU A 322 15.79 6.74 5.61
C LEU A 322 15.53 5.41 6.30
N LEU A 323 15.13 5.44 7.58
CA LEU A 323 14.79 4.25 8.35
C LEU A 323 13.60 3.50 7.71
N LEU A 324 12.50 4.20 7.45
CA LEU A 324 11.29 3.59 6.89
C LEU A 324 11.54 3.02 5.49
N PHE A 325 12.31 3.72 4.69
CA PHE A 325 12.71 3.26 3.36
C PHE A 325 13.54 1.98 3.44
N LEU A 326 14.52 1.92 4.35
CA LEU A 326 15.30 0.71 4.61
C LEU A 326 14.43 -0.45 5.11
N VAL A 327 13.53 -0.20 6.06
CA VAL A 327 12.62 -1.23 6.58
C VAL A 327 11.71 -1.76 5.47
N GLY A 328 11.18 -0.89 4.61
CA GLY A 328 10.33 -1.28 3.47
C GLY A 328 11.03 -2.16 2.43
N MET A 329 12.38 -2.15 2.36
CA MET A 329 13.13 -3.08 1.51
C MET A 329 13.02 -4.54 1.96
N PHE A 330 12.82 -4.78 3.27
CA PHE A 330 12.88 -6.11 3.87
C PHE A 330 11.53 -6.61 4.39
N LEU A 331 10.63 -5.70 4.78
CA LEU A 331 9.33 -6.02 5.34
C LEU A 331 8.20 -5.52 4.45
N ASP A 332 7.11 -6.27 4.40
CA ASP A 332 5.87 -5.77 3.82
C ASP A 332 5.35 -4.57 4.63
N ALA A 333 4.69 -3.64 3.94
CA ALA A 333 4.23 -2.39 4.53
C ALA A 333 3.24 -2.61 5.69
N GLY A 334 2.38 -3.63 5.62
CA GLY A 334 1.44 -3.97 6.69
C GLY A 334 2.15 -4.29 8.01
N PRO A 335 2.95 -5.36 8.07
CA PRO A 335 3.75 -5.70 9.25
C PRO A 335 4.67 -4.56 9.73
N ALA A 336 5.28 -3.81 8.80
CA ALA A 336 6.16 -2.70 9.17
C ALA A 336 5.39 -1.57 9.89
N ILE A 337 4.19 -1.20 9.42
CA ILE A 337 3.32 -0.22 10.10
C ILE A 337 2.90 -0.72 11.48
N ILE A 338 2.50 -1.97 11.59
CA ILE A 338 2.07 -2.61 12.82
C ILE A 338 3.14 -2.48 13.92
N ILE A 339 4.41 -2.69 13.54
CA ILE A 339 5.54 -2.67 14.46
C ILE A 339 5.98 -1.23 14.76
N LEU A 340 6.15 -0.42 13.73
CA LEU A 340 6.80 0.87 13.86
C LEU A 340 5.85 2.01 14.24
N ALA A 341 4.57 1.95 13.84
CA ALA A 341 3.64 3.04 14.13
C ALA A 341 3.42 3.27 15.63
N PRO A 342 3.22 2.24 16.49
CA PRO A 342 3.08 2.45 17.93
C PRO A 342 4.33 2.99 18.61
N ILE A 343 5.49 2.74 18.02
CA ILE A 343 6.80 3.16 18.56
C ILE A 343 7.12 4.60 18.10
N LEU A 344 7.05 4.85 16.81
CA LEU A 344 7.50 6.10 16.19
C LEU A 344 6.40 7.18 16.21
N GLY A 345 5.14 6.76 16.08
CA GLY A 345 4.00 7.69 16.03
C GLY A 345 3.97 8.68 17.20
N PRO A 346 3.96 8.21 18.48
CA PRO A 346 3.96 9.11 19.62
C PRO A 346 5.14 10.08 19.61
N ILE A 347 6.33 9.65 19.19
CA ILE A 347 7.54 10.48 19.15
C ILE A 347 7.35 11.66 18.21
N PHE A 348 6.95 11.39 16.96
CA PHE A 348 6.79 12.44 15.95
C PHE A 348 5.56 13.32 16.18
N ILE A 349 4.50 12.78 16.77
CA ILE A 349 3.33 13.56 17.19
C ILE A 349 3.72 14.56 18.28
N ASN A 350 4.51 14.14 19.28
CA ASN A 350 5.03 15.03 20.32
C ASN A 350 5.98 16.11 19.77
N LEU A 351 6.65 15.84 18.65
CA LEU A 351 7.46 16.83 17.92
C LEU A 351 6.62 17.78 17.04
N GLY A 352 5.29 17.68 17.10
CA GLY A 352 4.38 18.56 16.36
C GLY A 352 4.01 18.08 14.97
N VAL A 353 4.37 16.87 14.56
CA VAL A 353 3.96 16.29 13.28
C VAL A 353 2.51 15.80 13.41
N HIS A 354 1.63 16.26 12.52
CA HIS A 354 0.23 15.85 12.55
C HIS A 354 0.09 14.32 12.34
N PRO A 355 -0.73 13.58 13.14
CA PRO A 355 -0.84 12.13 13.09
C PRO A 355 -1.16 11.57 11.70
N VAL A 356 -2.14 12.17 11.00
CA VAL A 356 -2.51 11.78 9.64
C VAL A 356 -1.37 12.01 8.65
N HIS A 357 -0.60 13.10 8.80
CA HIS A 357 0.56 13.37 7.97
C HIS A 357 1.65 12.33 8.18
N PHE A 358 1.95 11.99 9.43
CA PHE A 358 2.91 10.95 9.76
C PHE A 358 2.51 9.57 9.21
N ALA A 359 1.21 9.24 9.26
CA ALA A 359 0.67 8.03 8.63
C ALA A 359 1.01 7.94 7.14
N ILE A 360 0.85 9.06 6.41
CA ILE A 360 1.16 9.11 4.99
C ILE A 360 2.67 9.00 4.74
N ILE A 361 3.50 9.68 5.54
CA ILE A 361 4.97 9.53 5.48
C ILE A 361 5.36 8.06 5.63
N MET A 362 4.84 7.38 6.65
CA MET A 362 5.11 5.95 6.87
C MET A 362 4.63 5.10 5.69
N SER A 363 3.38 5.29 5.27
CA SER A 363 2.76 4.48 4.21
C SER A 363 3.54 4.60 2.90
N VAL A 364 3.87 5.82 2.47
CA VAL A 364 4.56 6.05 1.19
C VAL A 364 5.99 5.51 1.23
N ASN A 365 6.75 5.76 2.31
CA ASN A 365 8.10 5.25 2.43
C ASN A 365 8.16 3.72 2.40
N LEU A 366 7.31 3.06 3.18
CA LEU A 366 7.28 1.61 3.26
C LEU A 366 6.86 0.98 1.92
N THR A 367 5.89 1.58 1.22
CA THR A 367 5.43 1.04 -0.06
C THR A 367 6.46 1.22 -1.18
N VAL A 368 7.16 2.35 -1.24
CA VAL A 368 8.26 2.55 -2.19
C VAL A 368 9.41 1.61 -1.86
N GLY A 369 9.67 1.36 -0.57
CA GLY A 369 10.62 0.34 -0.11
C GLY A 369 10.35 -1.04 -0.72
N LEU A 370 9.09 -1.45 -0.89
CA LEU A 370 8.72 -2.73 -1.52
C LEU A 370 9.22 -2.90 -2.96
N ALA A 371 9.46 -1.82 -3.68
CA ALA A 371 10.00 -1.84 -5.04
C ALA A 371 11.52 -1.57 -5.07
N THR A 372 12.16 -1.48 -3.90
CA THR A 372 13.56 -1.05 -3.78
C THR A 372 14.50 -2.24 -3.58
N PRO A 373 15.62 -2.33 -4.34
CA PRO A 373 16.67 -3.33 -4.10
C PRO A 373 17.29 -3.15 -2.70
N PRO A 374 17.78 -4.24 -2.05
CA PRO A 374 18.11 -5.53 -2.63
C PRO A 374 16.96 -6.56 -2.62
N MET A 375 16.00 -6.45 -1.68
CA MET A 375 14.99 -7.50 -1.52
C MET A 375 13.62 -7.15 -2.09
N GLY A 376 13.09 -5.99 -1.86
CA GLY A 376 11.77 -5.49 -2.31
C GLY A 376 10.77 -6.53 -2.83
N LEU A 377 9.73 -6.83 -2.06
CA LEU A 377 8.78 -7.92 -2.39
C LEU A 377 8.17 -7.79 -3.80
N VAL A 378 7.92 -6.57 -4.24
CA VAL A 378 7.37 -6.27 -5.57
C VAL A 378 8.33 -6.67 -6.68
N LEU A 379 9.66 -6.59 -6.45
CA LEU A 379 10.68 -7.02 -7.42
C LEU A 379 10.64 -8.54 -7.66
N PHE A 380 10.40 -9.33 -6.60
CA PHE A 380 10.24 -10.78 -6.74
C PHE A 380 9.01 -11.13 -7.58
N VAL A 381 7.90 -10.44 -7.35
CA VAL A 381 6.67 -10.64 -8.13
C VAL A 381 6.89 -10.22 -9.58
N ALA A 382 7.51 -9.07 -9.82
CA ALA A 382 7.85 -8.61 -11.17
C ALA A 382 8.80 -9.58 -11.89
N SER A 383 9.78 -10.15 -11.18
CA SER A 383 10.66 -11.20 -11.70
C SER A 383 9.90 -12.47 -12.07
N SER A 384 9.02 -12.94 -11.18
CA SER A 384 8.19 -14.13 -11.42
C SER A 384 7.27 -13.97 -12.64
N VAL A 385 6.62 -12.80 -12.76
CA VAL A 385 5.68 -12.51 -13.87
C VAL A 385 6.41 -12.28 -15.18
N SER A 386 7.54 -11.59 -15.15
CA SER A 386 8.30 -11.26 -16.37
C SER A 386 9.24 -12.36 -16.83
N GLY A 387 9.68 -13.25 -15.94
CA GLY A 387 10.78 -14.18 -16.19
C GLY A 387 12.16 -13.51 -16.31
N GLU A 388 12.29 -12.23 -15.90
CA GLU A 388 13.55 -11.50 -15.89
C GLU A 388 14.25 -11.63 -14.54
N ARG A 389 15.57 -11.56 -14.52
CA ARG A 389 16.37 -11.64 -13.29
C ARG A 389 16.15 -10.39 -12.44
N ILE A 390 16.07 -10.56 -11.11
CA ILE A 390 15.85 -9.47 -10.15
C ILE A 390 16.93 -8.40 -10.29
N GLU A 391 18.19 -8.77 -10.48
CA GLU A 391 19.31 -7.85 -10.64
C GLU A 391 19.16 -6.94 -11.88
N SER A 392 18.59 -7.49 -12.96
CA SER A 392 18.30 -6.73 -14.18
C SER A 392 17.18 -5.73 -13.96
N ILE A 393 16.12 -6.15 -13.25
CA ILE A 393 14.99 -5.29 -12.89
C ILE A 393 15.46 -4.20 -11.92
N SER A 394 16.28 -4.56 -10.92
CA SER A 394 16.84 -3.65 -9.92
C SER A 394 17.65 -2.51 -10.52
N LYS A 395 18.42 -2.79 -11.56
CA LYS A 395 19.13 -1.73 -12.29
C LYS A 395 18.20 -0.86 -13.12
N ALA A 396 17.18 -1.44 -13.72
CA ALA A 396 16.25 -0.73 -14.58
C ALA A 396 15.25 0.14 -13.80
N ILE A 397 14.97 -0.17 -12.52
CA ILE A 397 14.03 0.57 -11.68
C ILE A 397 14.65 1.85 -11.07
N LEU A 398 15.97 1.97 -10.98
CA LEU A 398 16.64 3.09 -10.30
C LEU A 398 16.17 4.49 -10.73
N PRO A 399 15.93 4.80 -12.02
CA PRO A 399 15.42 6.11 -12.41
C PRO A 399 14.02 6.39 -11.85
N PHE A 400 13.18 5.38 -11.73
CA PHE A 400 11.84 5.49 -11.17
C PHE A 400 11.89 5.68 -9.66
N LEU A 401 12.75 4.91 -8.97
CA LEU A 401 13.00 5.10 -7.53
C LEU A 401 13.52 6.51 -7.22
N ALA A 402 14.38 7.06 -8.06
CA ALA A 402 14.89 8.41 -7.85
C ALA A 402 13.76 9.45 -7.81
N ILE A 403 12.79 9.37 -8.72
CA ILE A 403 11.65 10.29 -8.70
C ILE A 403 10.69 10.01 -7.54
N GLU A 404 10.49 8.74 -7.17
CA GLU A 404 9.68 8.36 -6.00
C GLU A 404 10.28 8.90 -4.70
N VAL A 405 11.60 8.84 -4.54
CA VAL A 405 12.32 9.43 -3.40
C VAL A 405 12.12 10.95 -3.36
N VAL A 406 12.20 11.64 -4.51
CA VAL A 406 11.88 13.08 -4.57
C VAL A 406 10.45 13.35 -4.11
N VAL A 407 9.50 12.55 -4.54
CA VAL A 407 8.08 12.69 -4.11
C VAL A 407 7.93 12.40 -2.62
N ILE A 408 8.63 11.40 -2.06
CA ILE A 408 8.64 11.12 -0.61
C ILE A 408 9.09 12.37 0.16
N PHE A 409 10.20 12.98 -0.22
CA PHE A 409 10.67 14.20 0.45
C PHE A 409 9.71 15.38 0.28
N MET A 410 9.08 15.52 -0.89
CA MET A 410 8.07 16.54 -1.10
C MET A 410 6.86 16.34 -0.18
N ILE A 411 6.38 15.09 -0.04
CA ILE A 411 5.31 14.75 0.89
C ILE A 411 5.73 15.04 2.34
N THR A 412 6.93 14.63 2.74
CA THR A 412 7.43 14.76 4.11
C THR A 412 7.55 16.21 4.56
N TYR A 413 8.09 17.08 3.70
CA TYR A 413 8.36 18.47 4.08
C TYR A 413 7.23 19.46 3.74
N ILE A 414 6.21 19.01 3.00
CA ILE A 414 5.05 19.84 2.66
C ILE A 414 3.78 19.18 3.20
N PRO A 415 3.42 19.43 4.49
CA PRO A 415 2.24 18.80 5.12
C PRO A 415 0.93 19.03 4.35
N ALA A 416 0.82 20.14 3.61
CA ALA A 416 -0.33 20.44 2.78
C ALA A 416 -0.62 19.35 1.74
N VAL A 417 0.41 18.63 1.25
CA VAL A 417 0.25 17.53 0.28
C VAL A 417 -0.62 16.41 0.83
N SER A 418 -0.51 16.09 2.10
CA SER A 418 -1.31 15.05 2.75
C SER A 418 -2.54 15.61 3.47
N LEU A 419 -2.49 16.84 3.99
CA LEU A 419 -3.52 17.38 4.86
C LEU A 419 -4.56 18.26 4.15
N ALA A 420 -4.31 18.71 2.91
CA ALA A 420 -5.19 19.65 2.22
C ALA A 420 -6.61 19.07 2.02
N ILE A 421 -6.74 17.86 1.49
CA ILE A 421 -8.04 17.24 1.25
C ILE A 421 -8.78 16.91 2.54
N PRO A 422 -8.16 16.24 3.55
CA PRO A 422 -8.83 15.99 4.83
C PRO A 422 -9.30 17.27 5.55
N ARG A 423 -8.53 18.36 5.47
CA ARG A 423 -8.92 19.67 6.01
C ARG A 423 -10.11 20.27 5.27
N TYR A 424 -10.10 20.24 3.94
CA TYR A 424 -11.19 20.76 3.13
C TYR A 424 -12.53 20.09 3.44
N PHE A 425 -12.51 18.77 3.69
CA PHE A 425 -13.71 18.01 4.06
C PHE A 425 -14.02 17.99 5.57
N GLY A 426 -13.28 18.74 6.39
CA GLY A 426 -13.55 18.88 7.83
C GLY A 426 -13.19 17.66 8.68
N PHE A 427 -12.41 16.71 8.17
CA PHE A 427 -11.92 15.56 8.95
C PHE A 427 -10.74 15.89 9.85
N ILE A 428 -10.14 17.05 9.69
CA ILE A 428 -9.05 17.58 10.51
C ILE A 428 -9.41 19.00 10.89
N ILE A 429 -9.56 19.25 12.19
CA ILE A 429 -9.85 20.56 12.77
C ILE A 429 -8.55 21.10 13.36
N GLY A 430 -8.03 22.21 12.82
CA GLY A 430 -6.93 22.97 13.42
C GLY A 430 -5.52 22.41 13.19
N GLY A 431 -4.58 23.29 12.90
CA GLY A 431 -3.14 23.12 12.79
C GLY A 431 -2.54 24.29 12.05
#